data_2e4f19e1c5a15e396681bd5399684641
#
_entry.id   2e4f19e1c5a15e396681bd5399684641
#
_cell.length_a   1.000
_cell.length_b   1.000
_cell.length_c   1.000
_cell.angle_alpha   90.00
_cell.angle_beta   90.00
_cell.angle_gamma   90.00
#
_symmetry.space_group_name_H-M   'P 1'
#
loop_
_entity.id
_entity.type
_entity.pdbx_description
1 polymer ?
#
loop_
_entity_poly.entity_id
_entity_poly.type
_entity_poly.pdbx_seq_one_letter_code
_entity_poly.pdbx_strand_id
1 'polypeptide(L)'
;MADTFRVAVLDDYQHVASKMADWSSLGAGVEVVYFHDHVHDPDQLVSRLAPFDAVVAMRERTPFPATILARLPSLRLLVTAGMANAAIDVDAAHELGVTVCGTEAFTGAFATIELTWGLILAVVRGIPREDASVRNGGWQLGTGPLLMGKTLGIVGLGNLGPLMVPVARALGMRTVGWSRNLTADRAELVGVEPLPHDEFFASSDVITVHLKLGPRSVGYIGAAELALMKPTAYLVNTSRGPVVDEEALTEALRTRQIAGAALDVFDTEPLPPDHSLRSLPNTVLSPHMGFVSADSYRDFHEHFVEDIARFLAGSPVRVIQTNTWPWEEKP
;
A
#
# COMPACT_ATOMS: atom_id res chain seq x y z
N MET A 1 -41.33 9.33 -9.14
CA MET A 1 -40.42 8.17 -9.11
C MET A 1 -39.45 8.46 -7.99
N ALA A 2 -39.16 7.52 -7.10
CA ALA A 2 -38.14 7.74 -6.08
C ALA A 2 -36.79 7.93 -6.84
N ASP A 3 -36.01 8.94 -6.45
CA ASP A 3 -34.69 9.18 -7.06
C ASP A 3 -33.82 7.94 -6.83
N THR A 4 -33.20 7.42 -7.89
CA THR A 4 -32.28 6.29 -7.83
C THR A 4 -31.01 6.72 -7.10
N PHE A 5 -30.63 5.99 -6.04
CA PHE A 5 -29.37 6.23 -5.33
C PHE A 5 -28.20 5.67 -6.15
N ARG A 6 -27.24 6.53 -6.52
CA ARG A 6 -26.18 6.17 -7.44
C ARG A 6 -24.86 5.99 -6.72
N VAL A 7 -24.21 4.87 -6.96
CA VAL A 7 -22.92 4.48 -6.34
C VAL A 7 -21.84 4.39 -7.41
N ALA A 8 -20.75 5.09 -7.24
CA ALA A 8 -19.54 4.97 -8.06
C ALA A 8 -18.52 4.07 -7.35
N VAL A 9 -18.10 2.97 -7.98
CA VAL A 9 -17.00 2.14 -7.51
C VAL A 9 -15.77 2.46 -8.35
N LEU A 10 -14.72 3.02 -7.71
CA LEU A 10 -13.55 3.55 -8.39
C LEU A 10 -12.40 2.53 -8.45
N ASP A 11 -11.52 2.72 -9.43
CA ASP A 11 -10.22 2.04 -9.54
C ASP A 11 -10.31 0.50 -9.58
N ASP A 12 -11.40 -0.05 -10.16
CA ASP A 12 -11.57 -1.51 -10.35
C ASP A 12 -10.74 -2.01 -11.55
N TYR A 13 -9.43 -1.84 -11.49
CA TYR A 13 -8.49 -2.19 -12.58
C TYR A 13 -8.60 -3.65 -13.02
N GLN A 14 -9.00 -4.54 -12.13
CA GLN A 14 -9.09 -5.98 -12.38
C GLN A 14 -10.46 -6.40 -12.93
N HIS A 15 -11.44 -5.49 -13.01
CA HIS A 15 -12.84 -5.79 -13.41
C HIS A 15 -13.49 -6.88 -12.55
N VAL A 16 -13.26 -6.83 -11.23
CA VAL A 16 -13.72 -7.87 -10.30
C VAL A 16 -14.76 -7.38 -9.29
N ALA A 17 -14.86 -6.08 -9.06
CA ALA A 17 -15.70 -5.49 -8.01
C ALA A 17 -17.14 -6.04 -8.03
N SER A 18 -17.75 -6.15 -9.21
CA SER A 18 -19.12 -6.67 -9.38
C SER A 18 -19.30 -8.15 -8.99
N LYS A 19 -18.18 -8.90 -8.83
CA LYS A 19 -18.17 -10.34 -8.52
C LYS A 19 -17.71 -10.63 -7.09
N MET A 20 -17.18 -9.62 -6.37
CA MET A 20 -16.61 -9.80 -5.05
C MET A 20 -17.65 -9.71 -3.92
N ALA A 21 -18.85 -9.18 -4.20
CA ALA A 21 -19.95 -9.14 -3.26
C ALA A 21 -21.30 -9.18 -3.99
N ASP A 22 -22.38 -9.43 -3.27
CA ASP A 22 -23.74 -9.34 -3.81
C ASP A 22 -24.27 -7.90 -3.80
N TRP A 23 -23.87 -7.13 -4.80
CA TRP A 23 -24.34 -5.75 -4.99
C TRP A 23 -25.84 -5.65 -5.27
N SER A 24 -26.48 -6.74 -5.76
CA SER A 24 -27.93 -6.78 -6.02
C SER A 24 -28.75 -6.73 -4.75
N SER A 25 -28.19 -7.11 -3.62
CA SER A 25 -28.80 -7.01 -2.29
C SER A 25 -29.14 -5.58 -1.86
N LEU A 26 -28.54 -4.57 -2.48
CA LEU A 26 -28.88 -3.15 -2.26
C LEU A 26 -30.28 -2.77 -2.78
N GLY A 27 -30.87 -3.61 -3.63
CA GLY A 27 -32.23 -3.44 -4.14
C GLY A 27 -32.33 -2.57 -5.41
N ALA A 28 -33.51 -2.58 -6.03
CA ALA A 28 -33.78 -1.94 -7.33
C ALA A 28 -33.70 -0.39 -7.29
N GLY A 29 -33.66 0.22 -6.11
CA GLY A 29 -33.49 1.67 -5.93
C GLY A 29 -32.04 2.14 -5.99
N VAL A 30 -31.06 1.23 -6.15
CA VAL A 30 -29.63 1.54 -6.17
C VAL A 30 -29.03 1.19 -7.52
N GLU A 31 -28.35 2.14 -8.15
CA GLU A 31 -27.56 1.95 -9.36
C GLU A 31 -26.08 1.93 -9.00
N VAL A 32 -25.33 0.88 -9.36
CA VAL A 32 -23.89 0.78 -9.12
C VAL A 32 -23.15 0.85 -10.44
N VAL A 33 -22.22 1.80 -10.55
CA VAL A 33 -21.37 2.01 -11.74
C VAL A 33 -19.92 1.73 -11.36
N TYR A 34 -19.25 0.88 -12.13
CA TYR A 34 -17.85 0.48 -11.92
C TYR A 34 -16.93 1.22 -12.88
N PHE A 35 -15.92 1.89 -12.34
CA PHE A 35 -14.89 2.56 -13.12
C PHE A 35 -13.59 1.76 -13.06
N HIS A 36 -13.09 1.39 -14.22
CA HIS A 36 -11.94 0.50 -14.38
C HIS A 36 -10.64 1.24 -14.70
N ASP A 37 -10.72 2.56 -14.83
CA ASP A 37 -9.61 3.47 -15.09
C ASP A 37 -9.39 4.40 -13.88
N HIS A 38 -8.24 5.07 -13.86
CA HIS A 38 -7.93 6.12 -12.90
C HIS A 38 -8.00 7.49 -13.55
N VAL A 39 -8.51 8.49 -12.81
CA VAL A 39 -8.56 9.88 -13.24
C VAL A 39 -7.67 10.73 -12.34
N HIS A 40 -6.57 11.23 -12.90
CA HIS A 40 -5.64 12.11 -12.19
C HIS A 40 -6.11 13.58 -12.15
N ASP A 41 -6.80 14.02 -13.20
CA ASP A 41 -7.25 15.40 -13.33
C ASP A 41 -8.44 15.69 -12.40
N PRO A 42 -8.32 16.67 -11.47
CA PRO A 42 -9.37 17.00 -10.51
C PRO A 42 -10.70 17.43 -11.15
N ASP A 43 -10.67 18.14 -12.28
CA ASP A 43 -11.88 18.60 -12.94
C ASP A 43 -12.63 17.46 -13.62
N GLN A 44 -11.90 16.54 -14.23
CA GLN A 44 -12.46 15.31 -14.79
C GLN A 44 -13.01 14.39 -13.69
N LEU A 45 -12.32 14.28 -12.54
CA LEU A 45 -12.81 13.51 -11.39
C LEU A 45 -14.12 14.07 -10.87
N VAL A 46 -14.20 15.39 -10.65
CA VAL A 46 -15.44 16.04 -10.23
C VAL A 46 -16.55 15.85 -11.24
N SER A 47 -16.28 16.04 -12.54
CA SER A 47 -17.26 15.82 -13.61
C SER A 47 -17.79 14.39 -13.61
N ARG A 48 -16.91 13.40 -13.42
CA ARG A 48 -17.28 11.97 -13.33
C ARG A 48 -18.18 11.70 -12.13
N LEU A 49 -17.87 12.28 -10.97
CA LEU A 49 -18.53 11.95 -9.70
C LEU A 49 -19.76 12.81 -9.38
N ALA A 50 -19.93 13.94 -10.05
CA ALA A 50 -21.06 14.86 -9.81
C ALA A 50 -22.45 14.20 -9.75
N PRO A 51 -22.78 13.16 -10.55
CA PRO A 51 -24.11 12.55 -10.52
C PRO A 51 -24.27 11.41 -9.47
N PHE A 52 -23.29 11.19 -8.58
CA PHE A 52 -23.30 10.08 -7.64
C PHE A 52 -23.57 10.53 -6.20
N ASP A 53 -24.41 9.76 -5.49
CA ASP A 53 -24.72 9.93 -4.07
C ASP A 53 -23.69 9.28 -3.16
N ALA A 54 -23.05 8.21 -3.64
CA ALA A 54 -22.00 7.50 -2.91
C ALA A 54 -20.81 7.18 -3.80
N VAL A 55 -19.63 7.16 -3.17
CA VAL A 55 -18.37 6.75 -3.80
C VAL A 55 -17.73 5.66 -2.96
N VAL A 56 -17.24 4.61 -3.63
CA VAL A 56 -16.39 3.57 -3.06
C VAL A 56 -14.98 3.78 -3.58
N ALA A 57 -14.08 4.12 -2.65
CA ALA A 57 -12.66 4.41 -2.92
C ALA A 57 -11.77 3.24 -2.49
N MET A 58 -10.87 2.80 -3.36
CA MET A 58 -9.95 1.71 -3.06
C MET A 58 -8.66 2.25 -2.45
N ARG A 59 -8.61 2.29 -1.11
CA ARG A 59 -7.47 2.82 -0.37
C ARG A 59 -7.14 4.26 -0.79
N GLU A 60 -5.89 4.64 -0.82
CA GLU A 60 -5.41 5.97 -1.18
C GLU A 60 -5.27 6.22 -2.68
N ARG A 61 -5.85 5.37 -3.57
CA ARG A 61 -5.72 5.51 -5.04
C ARG A 61 -6.29 6.81 -5.57
N THR A 62 -7.51 7.17 -5.14
CA THR A 62 -8.16 8.44 -5.53
C THR A 62 -8.24 9.35 -4.32
N PRO A 63 -7.62 10.56 -4.36
CA PRO A 63 -7.67 11.52 -3.27
C PRO A 63 -8.97 12.31 -3.22
N PHE A 64 -9.48 12.56 -2.02
CA PHE A 64 -10.66 13.37 -1.71
C PHE A 64 -10.31 14.49 -0.71
N PRO A 65 -9.49 15.48 -1.10
CA PRO A 65 -9.25 16.66 -0.28
C PRO A 65 -10.51 17.56 -0.22
N ALA A 66 -10.56 18.50 0.72
CA ALA A 66 -11.65 19.46 0.88
C ALA A 66 -12.05 20.15 -0.44
N THR A 67 -11.05 20.46 -1.29
CA THR A 67 -11.26 21.12 -2.58
C THR A 67 -12.03 20.28 -3.61
N ILE A 68 -11.94 18.96 -3.55
CA ILE A 68 -12.73 18.02 -4.37
C ILE A 68 -14.10 17.82 -3.73
N LEU A 69 -14.15 17.53 -2.42
CA LEU A 69 -15.39 17.27 -1.70
C LEU A 69 -16.39 18.41 -1.82
N ALA A 70 -15.94 19.67 -1.71
CA ALA A 70 -16.78 20.85 -1.85
C ALA A 70 -17.44 21.01 -3.24
N ARG A 71 -16.94 20.29 -4.24
CA ARG A 71 -17.45 20.31 -5.62
C ARG A 71 -18.38 19.14 -5.95
N LEU A 72 -18.70 18.30 -4.96
CA LEU A 72 -19.55 17.11 -5.10
C LEU A 72 -20.82 17.26 -4.24
N PRO A 73 -21.74 18.18 -4.56
CA PRO A 73 -22.87 18.52 -3.71
C PRO A 73 -23.90 17.38 -3.57
N SER A 74 -23.88 16.39 -4.46
CA SER A 74 -24.75 15.21 -4.37
C SER A 74 -24.16 14.10 -3.48
N LEU A 75 -22.85 14.15 -3.17
CA LEU A 75 -22.17 13.12 -2.41
C LEU A 75 -22.66 13.10 -0.94
N ARG A 76 -23.10 11.97 -0.48
CA ARG A 76 -23.63 11.73 0.87
C ARG A 76 -22.85 10.68 1.64
N LEU A 77 -22.21 9.74 0.91
CA LEU A 77 -21.48 8.63 1.48
C LEU A 77 -20.14 8.43 0.73
N LEU A 78 -19.07 8.32 1.47
CA LEU A 78 -17.75 7.92 0.95
C LEU A 78 -17.29 6.66 1.71
N VAL A 79 -17.15 5.54 1.02
CA VAL A 79 -16.69 4.29 1.62
C VAL A 79 -15.28 4.00 1.15
N THR A 80 -14.39 3.60 2.05
CA THR A 80 -12.99 3.31 1.71
C THR A 80 -12.53 1.95 2.25
N ALA A 81 -11.64 1.29 1.53
CA ALA A 81 -10.98 0.09 2.04
C ALA A 81 -10.02 0.46 3.19
N GLY A 82 -10.25 -0.15 4.37
CA GLY A 82 -9.52 0.11 5.61
C GLY A 82 -10.17 1.20 6.48
N MET A 83 -9.92 1.14 7.80
CA MET A 83 -10.45 2.08 8.81
C MET A 83 -9.66 3.40 8.90
N ALA A 84 -8.77 3.66 7.95
CA ALA A 84 -8.04 4.93 7.82
C ALA A 84 -7.61 5.11 6.36
N ASN A 85 -7.74 6.33 5.84
CA ASN A 85 -7.33 6.68 4.50
C ASN A 85 -6.75 8.10 4.48
N ALA A 86 -5.44 8.19 4.19
CA ALA A 86 -4.71 9.45 4.18
C ALA A 86 -5.12 10.40 3.05
N ALA A 87 -5.71 9.86 2.02
CA ALA A 87 -6.12 10.63 0.84
C ALA A 87 -7.53 11.25 0.99
N ILE A 88 -8.23 11.00 2.11
CA ILE A 88 -9.57 11.57 2.39
C ILE A 88 -9.46 12.61 3.50
N ASP A 89 -9.93 13.83 3.24
CA ASP A 89 -10.16 14.84 4.29
C ASP A 89 -11.50 14.54 4.97
N VAL A 90 -11.44 13.72 6.04
CA VAL A 90 -12.62 13.24 6.77
C VAL A 90 -13.34 14.38 7.47
N ASP A 91 -12.60 15.35 7.99
CA ASP A 91 -13.20 16.48 8.71
C ASP A 91 -13.97 17.37 7.73
N ALA A 92 -13.38 17.70 6.58
CA ALA A 92 -14.08 18.42 5.52
C ALA A 92 -15.29 17.65 4.96
N ALA A 93 -15.20 16.32 4.84
CA ALA A 93 -16.32 15.49 4.43
C ALA A 93 -17.50 15.62 5.41
N HIS A 94 -17.25 15.54 6.71
CA HIS A 94 -18.27 15.67 7.75
C HIS A 94 -18.88 17.09 7.77
N GLU A 95 -18.07 18.13 7.62
CA GLU A 95 -18.55 19.53 7.54
C GLU A 95 -19.51 19.73 6.34
N LEU A 96 -19.29 18.98 5.25
CA LEU A 96 -20.15 18.97 4.07
C LEU A 96 -21.33 17.99 4.15
N GLY A 97 -21.51 17.30 5.30
CA GLY A 97 -22.58 16.33 5.51
C GLY A 97 -22.35 14.96 4.84
N VAL A 98 -21.12 14.67 4.43
CA VAL A 98 -20.75 13.37 3.84
C VAL A 98 -20.33 12.42 4.97
N THR A 99 -21.03 11.28 5.05
CA THR A 99 -20.60 10.19 5.95
C THR A 99 -19.42 9.46 5.34
N VAL A 100 -18.35 9.23 6.13
CA VAL A 100 -17.20 8.44 5.68
C VAL A 100 -17.19 7.12 6.44
N CYS A 101 -17.24 5.99 5.71
CA CYS A 101 -17.14 4.65 6.27
C CYS A 101 -15.87 3.94 5.80
N GLY A 102 -15.34 3.06 6.63
CA GLY A 102 -14.19 2.24 6.30
C GLY A 102 -14.51 0.75 6.36
N THR A 103 -13.55 -0.09 5.99
CA THR A 103 -13.68 -1.53 6.10
C THR A 103 -12.70 -2.11 7.11
N GLU A 104 -13.11 -3.17 7.79
CA GLU A 104 -12.24 -3.99 8.62
C GLU A 104 -11.81 -5.20 7.78
N ALA A 105 -10.52 -5.31 7.42
CA ALA A 105 -10.02 -6.48 6.72
C ALA A 105 -8.78 -7.00 7.42
N PHE A 106 -8.92 -8.15 8.07
CA PHE A 106 -7.81 -8.85 8.71
C PHE A 106 -6.86 -9.48 7.67
N THR A 107 -7.43 -9.96 6.56
CA THR A 107 -6.70 -10.66 5.49
C THR A 107 -5.68 -9.79 4.78
N GLY A 108 -5.91 -8.49 4.64
CA GLY A 108 -5.02 -7.57 3.95
C GLY A 108 -3.60 -7.46 4.55
N ALA A 109 -3.46 -7.69 5.86
CA ALA A 109 -2.15 -7.74 6.50
C ALA A 109 -1.31 -8.93 6.01
N PHE A 110 -1.92 -10.11 5.94
CA PHE A 110 -1.24 -11.32 5.45
C PHE A 110 -0.93 -11.23 3.96
N ALA A 111 -1.86 -10.75 3.14
CA ALA A 111 -1.62 -10.53 1.72
C ALA A 111 -0.39 -9.64 1.47
N THR A 112 -0.24 -8.55 2.24
CA THR A 112 0.93 -7.67 2.15
C THR A 112 2.23 -8.40 2.52
N ILE A 113 2.22 -9.24 3.54
CA ILE A 113 3.41 -10.00 3.96
C ILE A 113 3.77 -11.06 2.91
N GLU A 114 2.80 -11.76 2.36
CA GLU A 114 3.01 -12.74 1.28
C GLU A 114 3.63 -12.07 0.05
N LEU A 115 3.09 -10.93 -0.38
CA LEU A 115 3.68 -10.18 -1.49
C LEU A 115 5.09 -9.71 -1.16
N THR A 116 5.33 -9.19 0.04
CA THR A 116 6.66 -8.72 0.46
C THR A 116 7.69 -9.85 0.34
N TRP A 117 7.37 -11.05 0.82
CA TRP A 117 8.25 -12.22 0.68
C TRP A 117 8.39 -12.65 -0.78
N GLY A 118 7.31 -12.60 -1.56
CA GLY A 118 7.36 -12.83 -3.01
C GLY A 118 8.34 -11.89 -3.70
N LEU A 119 8.30 -10.60 -3.37
CA LEU A 119 9.17 -9.56 -3.90
C LEU A 119 10.63 -9.72 -3.44
N ILE A 120 10.88 -10.06 -2.16
CA ILE A 120 12.21 -10.38 -1.65
C ILE A 120 12.82 -11.52 -2.47
N LEU A 121 12.11 -12.62 -2.61
CA LEU A 121 12.59 -13.79 -3.37
C LEU A 121 12.76 -13.46 -4.84
N ALA A 122 11.85 -12.68 -5.43
CA ALA A 122 11.91 -12.27 -6.83
C ALA A 122 13.16 -11.44 -7.14
N VAL A 123 13.45 -10.42 -6.31
CA VAL A 123 14.61 -9.53 -6.55
C VAL A 123 15.94 -10.21 -6.25
N VAL A 124 16.02 -10.96 -5.14
CA VAL A 124 17.26 -11.64 -4.71
C VAL A 124 17.65 -12.77 -5.70
N ARG A 125 16.67 -13.49 -6.22
CA ARG A 125 16.91 -14.61 -7.16
C ARG A 125 16.81 -14.20 -8.63
N GLY A 126 16.42 -12.95 -8.93
CA GLY A 126 16.24 -12.47 -10.29
C GLY A 126 15.13 -13.17 -11.06
N ILE A 127 14.08 -13.68 -10.36
CA ILE A 127 13.04 -14.54 -10.95
C ILE A 127 12.40 -13.89 -12.20
N PRO A 128 11.98 -12.61 -12.20
CA PRO A 128 11.35 -12.02 -13.39
C PRO A 128 12.27 -11.97 -14.61
N ARG A 129 13.57 -11.73 -14.39
CA ARG A 129 14.56 -11.69 -15.46
C ARG A 129 14.81 -13.09 -16.03
N GLU A 130 14.90 -14.11 -15.20
CA GLU A 130 15.07 -15.51 -15.62
C GLU A 130 13.83 -16.03 -16.36
N ASP A 131 12.60 -15.70 -15.87
CA ASP A 131 11.33 -16.01 -16.56
C ASP A 131 11.29 -15.38 -17.96
N ALA A 132 11.62 -14.08 -18.05
CA ALA A 132 11.67 -13.38 -19.33
C ALA A 132 12.69 -14.01 -20.28
N SER A 133 13.87 -14.43 -19.80
CA SER A 133 14.88 -15.11 -20.60
C SER A 133 14.34 -16.40 -21.21
N VAL A 134 13.74 -17.28 -20.37
CA VAL A 134 13.20 -18.56 -20.83
C VAL A 134 12.08 -18.37 -21.86
N ARG A 135 11.16 -17.43 -21.62
CA ARG A 135 10.06 -17.12 -22.57
C ARG A 135 10.56 -16.61 -23.93
N ASN A 136 11.71 -15.94 -23.94
CA ASN A 136 12.35 -15.45 -25.17
C ASN A 136 13.36 -16.44 -25.77
N GLY A 137 13.33 -17.72 -25.38
CA GLY A 137 14.18 -18.78 -25.93
C GLY A 137 15.60 -18.82 -25.37
N GLY A 138 15.89 -18.03 -24.32
CA GLY A 138 17.15 -18.07 -23.58
C GLY A 138 17.18 -19.12 -22.46
N TRP A 139 18.20 -19.04 -21.61
CA TRP A 139 18.39 -19.92 -20.47
C TRP A 139 18.89 -19.11 -19.26
N GLN A 140 19.60 -19.72 -18.33
CA GLN A 140 20.12 -19.13 -17.11
C GLN A 140 20.99 -17.89 -17.38
N LEU A 141 20.71 -16.77 -16.70
CA LEU A 141 21.45 -15.52 -16.85
C LEU A 141 22.40 -15.23 -15.69
N GLY A 142 22.15 -15.83 -14.54
CA GLY A 142 22.99 -15.54 -13.40
C GLY A 142 22.70 -16.39 -12.17
N THR A 143 23.45 -16.10 -11.08
CA THR A 143 23.30 -16.77 -9.79
C THR A 143 22.89 -15.75 -8.74
N GLY A 144 21.70 -15.90 -8.19
CA GLY A 144 21.26 -15.10 -7.03
C GLY A 144 21.85 -15.62 -5.72
N PRO A 145 22.04 -14.76 -4.70
CA PRO A 145 22.50 -15.22 -3.38
C PRO A 145 21.45 -16.06 -2.65
N LEU A 146 21.92 -16.84 -1.67
CA LEU A 146 21.06 -17.50 -0.69
C LEU A 146 20.64 -16.50 0.39
N LEU A 147 19.45 -16.69 0.97
CA LEU A 147 19.00 -15.93 2.15
C LEU A 147 19.49 -16.55 3.47
N MET A 148 19.75 -17.85 3.50
CA MET A 148 20.27 -18.54 4.68
C MET A 148 21.58 -17.91 5.16
N GLY A 149 21.64 -17.57 6.45
CA GLY A 149 22.75 -16.86 7.07
C GLY A 149 22.83 -15.35 6.78
N LYS A 150 21.88 -14.81 6.01
CA LYS A 150 21.78 -13.37 5.73
C LYS A 150 20.94 -12.65 6.78
N THR A 151 21.06 -11.34 6.83
CA THR A 151 20.34 -10.48 7.78
C THR A 151 19.17 -9.79 7.08
N LEU A 152 17.95 -10.00 7.61
CA LEU A 152 16.77 -9.21 7.28
C LEU A 152 16.66 -8.04 8.25
N GLY A 153 16.80 -6.82 7.74
CA GLY A 153 16.52 -5.58 8.46
C GLY A 153 15.07 -5.17 8.27
N ILE A 154 14.34 -4.95 9.37
CA ILE A 154 12.93 -4.57 9.36
C ILE A 154 12.82 -3.13 9.85
N VAL A 155 12.45 -2.20 8.95
CA VAL A 155 12.17 -0.80 9.27
C VAL A 155 10.70 -0.67 9.60
N GLY A 156 10.40 -0.39 10.87
CA GLY A 156 9.02 -0.28 11.35
C GLY A 156 8.46 -1.62 11.87
N LEU A 157 8.30 -1.71 13.19
CA LEU A 157 7.81 -2.89 13.90
C LEU A 157 6.40 -2.64 14.48
N GLY A 158 5.53 -2.08 13.62
CA GLY A 158 4.10 -1.91 13.91
C GLY A 158 3.33 -3.23 13.78
N ASN A 159 2.23 -3.21 12.99
CA ASN A 159 1.38 -4.38 12.81
C ASN A 159 1.96 -5.40 11.81
N LEU A 160 2.66 -4.93 10.76
CA LEU A 160 3.14 -5.77 9.65
C LEU A 160 4.57 -6.30 9.88
N GLY A 161 5.49 -5.42 10.33
CA GLY A 161 6.90 -5.81 10.50
C GLY A 161 7.12 -7.09 11.30
N PRO A 162 6.46 -7.30 12.44
CA PRO A 162 6.58 -8.55 13.21
C PRO A 162 6.18 -9.81 12.43
N LEU A 163 5.25 -9.72 11.50
CA LEU A 163 4.79 -10.84 10.68
C LEU A 163 5.85 -11.33 9.67
N MET A 164 6.89 -10.52 9.42
CA MET A 164 8.03 -10.93 8.60
C MET A 164 8.94 -11.95 9.29
N VAL A 165 9.01 -11.91 10.62
CA VAL A 165 9.99 -12.66 11.43
C VAL A 165 9.86 -14.19 11.32
N PRO A 166 8.67 -14.79 11.40
CA PRO A 166 8.54 -16.25 11.32
C PRO A 166 9.08 -16.82 9.99
N VAL A 167 8.81 -16.14 8.87
CA VAL A 167 9.27 -16.59 7.55
C VAL A 167 10.79 -16.38 7.41
N ALA A 168 11.33 -15.26 7.90
CA ALA A 168 12.78 -15.02 7.92
C ALA A 168 13.52 -16.13 8.67
N ARG A 169 13.00 -16.53 9.83
CA ARG A 169 13.56 -17.64 10.62
C ARG A 169 13.50 -18.99 9.87
N ALA A 170 12.38 -19.27 9.20
CA ALA A 170 12.23 -20.48 8.39
C ALA A 170 13.23 -20.54 7.24
N LEU A 171 13.63 -19.37 6.70
CA LEU A 171 14.67 -19.25 5.67
C LEU A 171 16.09 -19.17 6.25
N GLY A 172 16.26 -19.33 7.57
CA GLY A 172 17.56 -19.30 8.23
C GLY A 172 18.21 -17.91 8.27
N MET A 173 17.43 -16.84 8.22
CA MET A 173 17.91 -15.45 8.32
C MET A 173 18.02 -14.99 9.78
N ARG A 174 19.00 -14.12 10.07
CA ARG A 174 19.00 -13.27 11.25
C ARG A 174 18.01 -12.12 11.03
N THR A 175 17.23 -11.75 12.05
CA THR A 175 16.28 -10.63 11.99
C THR A 175 16.74 -9.50 12.90
N VAL A 176 16.94 -8.32 12.33
CA VAL A 176 17.27 -7.10 13.04
C VAL A 176 16.18 -6.06 12.81
N GLY A 177 15.95 -5.19 13.78
CA GLY A 177 14.90 -4.21 13.70
C GLY A 177 15.36 -2.82 14.05
N TRP A 178 14.80 -1.83 13.39
CA TRP A 178 14.98 -0.43 13.74
C TRP A 178 13.69 0.37 13.59
N SER A 179 13.38 1.16 14.59
CA SER A 179 12.44 2.29 14.50
C SER A 179 12.77 3.29 15.61
N ARG A 180 12.37 4.55 15.45
CA ARG A 180 12.69 5.62 16.43
C ARG A 180 12.24 5.30 17.85
N ASN A 181 11.14 4.57 17.99
CA ASN A 181 10.51 4.26 19.29
C ASN A 181 10.65 2.77 19.64
N LEU A 182 11.61 2.05 19.04
CA LEU A 182 11.83 0.64 19.34
C LEU A 182 12.52 0.51 20.70
N THR A 183 11.83 -0.09 21.66
CA THR A 183 12.43 -0.49 22.95
C THR A 183 12.97 -1.92 22.86
N ALA A 184 13.94 -2.25 23.74
CA ALA A 184 14.47 -3.61 23.82
C ALA A 184 13.39 -4.66 24.09
N ASP A 185 12.48 -4.38 25.05
CA ASP A 185 11.36 -5.27 25.40
C ASP A 185 10.44 -5.53 24.21
N ARG A 186 10.13 -4.51 23.40
CA ARG A 186 9.30 -4.65 22.22
C ARG A 186 10.01 -5.43 21.12
N ALA A 187 11.31 -5.23 20.95
CA ALA A 187 12.13 -5.98 20.02
C ALA A 187 12.19 -7.46 20.40
N GLU A 188 12.40 -7.78 21.68
CA GLU A 188 12.40 -9.12 22.20
C GLU A 188 11.06 -9.83 21.98
N LEU A 189 9.95 -9.13 22.30
CA LEU A 189 8.58 -9.65 22.13
C LEU A 189 8.30 -10.10 20.70
N VAL A 190 8.79 -9.37 19.71
CA VAL A 190 8.59 -9.71 18.29
C VAL A 190 9.73 -10.53 17.71
N GLY A 191 10.77 -10.77 18.48
CA GLY A 191 11.90 -11.64 18.15
C GLY A 191 12.85 -11.06 17.12
N VAL A 192 13.10 -9.76 17.19
CA VAL A 192 14.13 -9.06 16.41
C VAL A 192 15.21 -8.54 17.35
N GLU A 193 16.45 -8.46 16.86
CA GLU A 193 17.54 -7.79 17.55
C GLU A 193 17.49 -6.31 17.21
N PRO A 194 17.34 -5.40 18.21
CA PRO A 194 17.37 -3.98 17.98
C PRO A 194 18.80 -3.52 17.70
N LEU A 195 19.00 -2.76 16.63
CA LEU A 195 20.31 -2.19 16.31
C LEU A 195 20.25 -0.67 16.27
N PRO A 196 21.38 0.02 16.57
CA PRO A 196 21.55 1.43 16.26
C PRO A 196 21.34 1.70 14.77
N HIS A 197 20.90 2.92 14.42
CA HIS A 197 20.55 3.31 13.06
C HIS A 197 21.61 2.92 12.01
N ASP A 198 22.83 3.39 12.16
CA ASP A 198 23.86 3.16 11.15
C ASP A 198 24.27 1.67 11.07
N GLU A 199 24.35 1.00 12.21
CA GLU A 199 24.64 -0.43 12.26
C GLU A 199 23.54 -1.27 11.62
N PHE A 200 22.27 -0.87 11.79
CA PHE A 200 21.12 -1.50 11.15
C PHE A 200 21.27 -1.48 9.62
N PHE A 201 21.52 -0.32 9.02
CA PHE A 201 21.67 -0.21 7.57
C PHE A 201 22.95 -0.94 7.07
N ALA A 202 24.08 -0.78 7.78
CA ALA A 202 25.36 -1.38 7.39
C ALA A 202 25.39 -2.91 7.50
N SER A 203 24.62 -3.51 8.43
CA SER A 203 24.64 -4.96 8.65
C SER A 203 23.60 -5.73 7.86
N SER A 204 22.54 -5.07 7.37
CA SER A 204 21.42 -5.72 6.67
C SER A 204 21.80 -6.15 5.24
N ASP A 205 21.38 -7.34 4.85
CA ASP A 205 21.50 -7.85 3.47
C ASP A 205 20.22 -7.62 2.66
N VAL A 206 19.07 -7.61 3.35
CA VAL A 206 17.76 -7.21 2.81
C VAL A 206 17.13 -6.28 3.81
N ILE A 207 16.69 -5.10 3.37
CA ILE A 207 15.92 -4.16 4.18
C ILE A 207 14.49 -4.12 3.67
N THR A 208 13.52 -4.35 4.57
CA THR A 208 12.09 -4.27 4.26
C THR A 208 11.41 -3.17 5.06
N VAL A 209 10.56 -2.38 4.38
CA VAL A 209 9.97 -1.15 4.93
C VAL A 209 8.51 -1.37 5.28
N HIS A 210 8.16 -1.13 6.55
CA HIS A 210 6.80 -1.28 7.11
C HIS A 210 6.37 -0.07 7.95
N LEU A 211 6.79 1.12 7.52
CA LEU A 211 6.39 2.38 8.16
C LEU A 211 5.07 2.89 7.56
N LYS A 212 4.25 3.51 8.41
CA LYS A 212 3.15 4.34 7.92
C LYS A 212 3.70 5.65 7.36
N LEU A 213 3.10 6.15 6.28
CA LEU A 213 3.43 7.47 5.74
C LEU A 213 2.89 8.56 6.69
N GLY A 214 3.71 9.52 6.97
CA GLY A 214 3.39 10.70 7.75
C GLY A 214 4.55 11.70 7.75
N PRO A 215 4.40 12.90 8.30
CA PRO A 215 5.42 13.95 8.24
C PRO A 215 6.82 13.52 8.71
N ARG A 216 6.87 12.57 9.66
CA ARG A 216 8.14 12.06 10.21
C ARG A 216 8.75 10.90 9.41
N SER A 217 8.05 10.35 8.44
CA SER A 217 8.49 9.19 7.66
C SER A 217 8.67 9.50 6.17
N VAL A 218 8.36 10.70 5.72
CA VAL A 218 8.71 11.15 4.36
C VAL A 218 10.22 11.24 4.23
N GLY A 219 10.78 10.62 3.18
CA GLY A 219 12.22 10.59 2.91
C GLY A 219 13.04 9.90 4.00
N TYR A 220 12.39 8.99 4.76
CA TYR A 220 13.03 8.33 5.90
C TYR A 220 14.24 7.48 5.52
N ILE A 221 14.20 6.88 4.34
CA ILE A 221 15.35 6.23 3.72
C ILE A 221 15.78 7.10 2.54
N GLY A 222 16.79 7.89 2.74
CA GLY A 222 17.37 8.79 1.75
C GLY A 222 18.77 8.39 1.33
N ALA A 223 19.48 9.32 0.70
CA ALA A 223 20.84 9.12 0.22
C ALA A 223 21.81 8.69 1.34
N ALA A 224 21.64 9.20 2.57
CA ALA A 224 22.49 8.86 3.70
C ALA A 224 22.31 7.39 4.12
N GLU A 225 21.09 6.92 4.27
CA GLU A 225 20.77 5.53 4.63
C GLU A 225 21.20 4.57 3.51
N LEU A 226 20.92 4.92 2.26
CA LEU A 226 21.37 4.14 1.09
C LEU A 226 22.91 4.03 1.02
N ALA A 227 23.64 5.08 1.44
CA ALA A 227 25.10 5.06 1.47
C ALA A 227 25.67 4.13 2.56
N LEU A 228 24.92 3.88 3.62
CA LEU A 228 25.30 2.92 4.67
C LEU A 228 25.08 1.46 4.26
N MET A 229 24.20 1.20 3.30
CA MET A 229 23.85 -0.15 2.88
C MET A 229 25.04 -0.85 2.19
N LYS A 230 25.08 -2.17 2.32
CA LYS A 230 26.06 -2.99 1.59
C LYS A 230 25.83 -2.88 0.07
N PRO A 231 26.87 -2.87 -0.76
CA PRO A 231 26.72 -2.97 -2.22
C PRO A 231 25.99 -4.23 -2.69
N THR A 232 25.92 -5.25 -1.84
CA THR A 232 25.19 -6.50 -2.08
C THR A 232 23.77 -6.52 -1.50
N ALA A 233 23.34 -5.44 -0.84
CA ALA A 233 22.04 -5.36 -0.17
C ALA A 233 20.90 -5.04 -1.14
N TYR A 234 19.71 -5.44 -0.73
CA TYR A 234 18.44 -5.17 -1.43
C TYR A 234 17.50 -4.35 -0.55
N LEU A 235 16.79 -3.40 -1.15
CA LEU A 235 15.72 -2.64 -0.50
C LEU A 235 14.36 -3.11 -1.00
N VAL A 236 13.41 -3.35 -0.09
CA VAL A 236 12.04 -3.76 -0.43
C VAL A 236 11.06 -2.79 0.23
N ASN A 237 10.22 -2.12 -0.56
CA ASN A 237 9.21 -1.21 -0.07
C ASN A 237 7.81 -1.64 -0.50
N THR A 238 7.03 -2.12 0.46
CA THR A 238 5.60 -2.46 0.33
C THR A 238 4.74 -1.60 1.26
N SER A 239 5.28 -0.47 1.72
CA SER A 239 4.55 0.45 2.61
C SER A 239 3.94 1.63 1.86
N ARG A 240 4.70 2.70 1.63
CA ARG A 240 4.32 3.87 0.81
C ARG A 240 5.55 4.42 0.09
N GLY A 241 5.38 4.90 -1.16
CA GLY A 241 6.46 5.45 -1.98
C GLY A 241 7.29 6.49 -1.24
N PRO A 242 6.68 7.60 -0.78
CA PRO A 242 7.40 8.71 -0.16
C PRO A 242 8.15 8.40 1.15
N VAL A 243 8.07 7.17 1.69
CA VAL A 243 8.92 6.75 2.83
C VAL A 243 10.38 6.58 2.40
N VAL A 244 10.60 6.27 1.14
CA VAL A 244 11.93 6.22 0.52
C VAL A 244 12.06 7.42 -0.41
N ASP A 245 13.18 8.11 -0.37
CA ASP A 245 13.51 9.14 -1.36
C ASP A 245 13.71 8.45 -2.71
N GLU A 246 12.72 8.59 -3.60
CA GLU A 246 12.68 7.87 -4.88
C GLU A 246 13.80 8.30 -5.83
N GLU A 247 14.22 9.57 -5.79
CA GLU A 247 15.33 10.08 -6.60
C GLU A 247 16.67 9.50 -6.10
N ALA A 248 16.89 9.53 -4.80
CA ALA A 248 18.09 8.94 -4.17
C ALA A 248 18.17 7.43 -4.42
N LEU A 249 17.04 6.71 -4.30
CA LEU A 249 16.98 5.28 -4.59
C LEU A 249 17.28 4.98 -6.07
N THR A 250 16.71 5.75 -6.98
CA THR A 250 16.93 5.61 -8.43
C THR A 250 18.42 5.78 -8.76
N GLU A 251 19.08 6.78 -8.17
CA GLU A 251 20.52 7.00 -8.35
C GLU A 251 21.36 5.88 -7.73
N ALA A 252 21.03 5.41 -6.53
CA ALA A 252 21.71 4.29 -5.89
C ALA A 252 21.62 2.98 -6.71
N LEU A 253 20.47 2.75 -7.34
CA LEU A 253 20.24 1.60 -8.23
C LEU A 253 21.01 1.73 -9.54
N ARG A 254 21.01 2.92 -10.14
CA ARG A 254 21.70 3.22 -11.40
C ARG A 254 23.22 3.08 -11.26
N THR A 255 23.77 3.53 -10.14
CA THR A 255 25.20 3.47 -9.84
C THR A 255 25.65 2.14 -9.22
N ARG A 256 24.72 1.21 -8.96
CA ARG A 256 25.00 -0.05 -8.28
C ARG A 256 25.55 0.13 -6.86
N GLN A 257 25.19 1.20 -6.20
CA GLN A 257 25.50 1.43 -4.78
C GLN A 257 24.85 0.37 -3.89
N ILE A 258 23.65 -0.12 -4.29
CA ILE A 258 23.00 -1.32 -3.76
C ILE A 258 22.74 -2.33 -4.88
N ALA A 259 22.56 -3.60 -4.54
CA ALA A 259 22.38 -4.67 -5.53
C ALA A 259 21.07 -4.52 -6.31
N GLY A 260 19.98 -4.14 -5.66
CA GLY A 260 18.68 -3.98 -6.29
C GLY A 260 17.58 -3.54 -5.33
N ALA A 261 16.40 -3.30 -5.88
CA ALA A 261 15.19 -3.01 -5.09
C ALA A 261 13.96 -3.72 -5.62
N ALA A 262 13.02 -4.01 -4.71
CA ALA A 262 11.67 -4.44 -5.07
C ALA A 262 10.64 -3.47 -4.49
N LEU A 263 9.82 -2.90 -5.37
CA LEU A 263 8.93 -1.80 -5.03
C LEU A 263 7.50 -2.16 -5.42
N ASP A 264 6.60 -2.06 -4.45
CA ASP A 264 5.15 -2.19 -4.66
C ASP A 264 4.47 -0.82 -4.66
N VAL A 265 5.18 0.22 -4.25
CA VAL A 265 4.64 1.58 -4.06
C VAL A 265 5.61 2.63 -4.61
N PHE A 266 5.07 3.76 -5.05
CA PHE A 266 5.78 4.82 -5.74
C PHE A 266 5.31 6.20 -5.25
N ASP A 267 6.06 7.25 -5.57
CA ASP A 267 5.67 8.63 -5.24
C ASP A 267 4.46 9.08 -6.06
N THR A 268 4.41 8.66 -7.33
CA THR A 268 3.26 8.87 -8.21
C THR A 268 2.69 7.52 -8.64
N GLU A 269 1.42 7.30 -8.35
CA GLU A 269 0.68 6.08 -8.71
C GLU A 269 -0.58 6.41 -9.53
N PRO A 270 -0.82 5.71 -10.65
CA PRO A 270 0.02 4.72 -11.33
C PRO A 270 1.38 5.26 -11.77
N LEU A 271 2.43 4.41 -11.66
CA LEU A 271 3.80 4.79 -12.07
C LEU A 271 3.83 5.25 -13.54
N PRO A 272 4.32 6.47 -13.86
CA PRO A 272 4.34 6.99 -15.23
C PRO A 272 5.05 6.06 -16.23
N PRO A 273 4.60 5.99 -17.50
CA PRO A 273 5.18 5.08 -18.49
C PRO A 273 6.67 5.32 -18.78
N ASP A 274 7.12 6.56 -18.66
CA ASP A 274 8.50 7.02 -18.91
C ASP A 274 9.37 7.07 -17.65
N HIS A 275 8.85 6.59 -16.52
CA HIS A 275 9.56 6.64 -15.23
C HIS A 275 10.86 5.81 -15.27
N SER A 276 11.94 6.37 -14.75
CA SER A 276 13.29 5.78 -14.79
C SER A 276 13.39 4.40 -14.15
N LEU A 277 12.68 4.14 -13.05
CA LEU A 277 12.65 2.84 -12.39
C LEU A 277 12.24 1.69 -13.32
N ARG A 278 11.40 1.95 -14.34
CA ARG A 278 10.95 0.92 -15.30
C ARG A 278 12.06 0.36 -16.17
N SER A 279 13.13 1.12 -16.38
CA SER A 279 14.26 0.74 -17.21
C SER A 279 15.44 0.13 -16.45
N LEU A 280 15.43 0.20 -15.12
CA LEU A 280 16.52 -0.32 -14.31
C LEU A 280 16.47 -1.85 -14.20
N PRO A 281 17.54 -2.57 -14.60
CA PRO A 281 17.52 -4.04 -14.67
C PRO A 281 17.63 -4.73 -13.31
N ASN A 282 17.87 -3.98 -12.25
CA ASN A 282 17.98 -4.44 -10.86
C ASN A 282 16.79 -4.06 -10.00
N THR A 283 15.63 -3.83 -10.63
CA THR A 283 14.37 -3.59 -9.95
C THR A 283 13.38 -4.73 -10.20
N VAL A 284 12.50 -4.96 -9.23
CA VAL A 284 11.25 -5.70 -9.38
C VAL A 284 10.13 -4.75 -8.99
N LEU A 285 9.20 -4.49 -9.92
CA LEU A 285 8.14 -3.51 -9.73
C LEU A 285 6.78 -4.22 -9.68
N SER A 286 5.96 -3.84 -8.72
CA SER A 286 4.61 -4.34 -8.49
C SER A 286 3.65 -3.15 -8.38
N PRO A 287 2.42 -3.22 -8.92
CA PRO A 287 1.55 -2.05 -9.03
C PRO A 287 0.63 -1.89 -7.81
N HIS A 288 1.22 -1.66 -6.62
CA HIS A 288 0.55 -1.46 -5.33
C HIS A 288 -0.43 -2.60 -5.01
N MET A 289 0.08 -3.83 -5.02
CA MET A 289 -0.69 -5.06 -4.85
C MET A 289 -0.63 -5.64 -3.43
N GLY A 290 0.03 -4.98 -2.47
CA GLY A 290 0.24 -5.53 -1.13
C GLY A 290 -1.02 -6.09 -0.48
N PHE A 291 -2.14 -5.41 -0.63
CA PHE A 291 -3.44 -5.83 -0.11
C PHE A 291 -4.31 -6.57 -1.14
N VAL A 292 -3.87 -6.69 -2.39
CA VAL A 292 -4.67 -7.22 -3.51
C VAL A 292 -4.58 -8.75 -3.51
N SER A 293 -5.53 -9.37 -2.83
CA SER A 293 -5.80 -10.80 -2.90
C SER A 293 -7.30 -11.03 -3.11
N ALA A 294 -7.70 -12.18 -3.62
CA ALA A 294 -9.11 -12.50 -3.81
C ALA A 294 -9.90 -12.43 -2.50
N ASP A 295 -9.28 -12.86 -1.39
CA ASP A 295 -9.91 -12.88 -0.08
C ASP A 295 -10.05 -11.46 0.49
N SER A 296 -8.99 -10.65 0.42
CA SER A 296 -9.05 -9.24 0.86
C SER A 296 -10.06 -8.43 0.06
N TYR A 297 -10.14 -8.65 -1.26
CA TYR A 297 -11.11 -7.97 -2.11
C TYR A 297 -12.54 -8.38 -1.78
N ARG A 298 -12.78 -9.67 -1.49
CA ARG A 298 -14.10 -10.13 -1.04
C ARG A 298 -14.47 -9.46 0.27
N ASP A 299 -13.60 -9.48 1.28
CA ASP A 299 -13.82 -8.83 2.57
C ASP A 299 -14.17 -7.34 2.39
N PHE A 300 -13.40 -6.61 1.58
CA PHE A 300 -13.67 -5.20 1.32
C PHE A 300 -15.01 -4.97 0.66
N HIS A 301 -15.32 -5.69 -0.42
CA HIS A 301 -16.54 -5.46 -1.18
C HIS A 301 -17.80 -5.90 -0.43
N GLU A 302 -17.73 -6.94 0.39
CA GLU A 302 -18.82 -7.32 1.29
C GLU A 302 -19.10 -6.21 2.30
N HIS A 303 -18.05 -5.63 2.89
CA HIS A 303 -18.20 -4.48 3.78
C HIS A 303 -18.68 -3.23 3.05
N PHE A 304 -18.25 -2.96 1.83
CA PHE A 304 -18.78 -1.82 1.04
C PHE A 304 -20.29 -1.94 0.84
N VAL A 305 -20.75 -3.12 0.45
CA VAL A 305 -22.19 -3.38 0.27
C VAL A 305 -22.94 -3.21 1.59
N GLU A 306 -22.40 -3.74 2.69
CA GLU A 306 -23.00 -3.57 4.01
C GLU A 306 -23.04 -2.10 4.45
N ASP A 307 -21.95 -1.34 4.28
CA ASP A 307 -21.89 0.07 4.64
C ASP A 307 -22.91 0.90 3.89
N ILE A 308 -23.08 0.66 2.59
CA ILE A 308 -24.09 1.32 1.75
C ILE A 308 -25.50 0.95 2.23
N ALA A 309 -25.76 -0.34 2.46
CA ALA A 309 -27.06 -0.81 2.94
C ALA A 309 -27.43 -0.21 4.30
N ARG A 310 -26.45 -0.16 5.23
CA ARG A 310 -26.64 0.41 6.56
C ARG A 310 -26.82 1.92 6.53
N PHE A 311 -26.11 2.62 5.64
CA PHE A 311 -26.30 4.05 5.41
C PHE A 311 -27.72 4.33 4.90
N LEU A 312 -28.19 3.61 3.90
CA LEU A 312 -29.54 3.74 3.36
C LEU A 312 -30.63 3.45 4.40
N ALA A 313 -30.36 2.57 5.35
CA ALA A 313 -31.25 2.26 6.47
C ALA A 313 -31.18 3.30 7.61
N GLY A 314 -30.39 4.37 7.48
CA GLY A 314 -30.24 5.41 8.50
C GLY A 314 -29.42 4.99 9.73
N SER A 315 -28.65 3.91 9.66
CA SER A 315 -27.84 3.38 10.74
C SER A 315 -26.42 3.00 10.25
N PRO A 316 -25.61 3.97 9.79
CA PRO A 316 -24.29 3.69 9.23
C PRO A 316 -23.39 2.99 10.24
N VAL A 317 -22.53 2.11 9.75
CA VAL A 317 -21.56 1.34 10.54
C VAL A 317 -20.14 1.68 10.07
N ARG A 318 -19.14 1.31 10.88
CA ARG A 318 -17.72 1.55 10.57
C ARG A 318 -17.40 3.02 10.18
N VAL A 319 -18.13 3.96 10.77
CA VAL A 319 -17.96 5.39 10.51
C VAL A 319 -16.59 5.86 11.01
N ILE A 320 -15.80 6.45 10.12
CA ILE A 320 -14.53 7.08 10.45
C ILE A 320 -14.83 8.49 10.96
N GLN A 321 -14.62 8.75 12.26
CA GLN A 321 -15.01 10.00 12.92
C GLN A 321 -14.05 11.15 12.68
N THR A 322 -12.77 10.85 12.55
CA THR A 322 -11.69 11.84 12.35
C THR A 322 -10.54 11.22 11.58
N ASN A 323 -9.76 12.05 10.91
CA ASN A 323 -8.41 11.65 10.48
C ASN A 323 -7.50 11.60 11.71
N THR A 324 -7.81 10.78 12.69
CA THR A 324 -6.86 10.49 13.75
C THR A 324 -5.70 9.71 13.16
N TRP A 325 -4.79 10.46 12.56
CA TRP A 325 -3.49 9.96 12.24
C TRP A 325 -2.83 9.59 13.56
N PRO A 326 -2.39 8.33 13.74
CA PRO A 326 -1.79 7.89 15.00
C PRO A 326 -0.47 8.59 15.35
N TRP A 327 -0.05 9.59 14.60
CA TRP A 327 1.15 10.39 14.85
C TRP A 327 0.89 11.80 15.40
N GLU A 328 -0.34 12.25 15.53
CA GLU A 328 -0.67 13.30 16.49
C GLU A 328 -0.63 12.72 17.89
N GLU A 329 0.52 12.16 18.29
CA GLU A 329 0.84 12.05 19.70
C GLU A 329 0.93 13.49 20.21
N LYS A 330 0.01 13.81 21.10
CA LYS A 330 0.07 15.01 21.94
C LYS A 330 1.47 15.13 22.52
N PRO A 331 1.97 16.40 22.69
CA PRO A 331 3.31 16.66 23.16
C PRO A 331 3.60 16.03 24.51
#